data_b103a1f367afdbc767796fe663ba6448
#
_entry.id   b103a1f367afdbc767796fe663ba6448
#
_cell.length_a   1.000
_cell.length_b   1.000
_cell.length_c   1.000
_cell.angle_alpha   90.00
_cell.angle_beta   90.00
_cell.angle_gamma   90.00
#
_symmetry.space_group_name_H-M   'P 1'
#
loop_
_entity.id
_entity.type
_entity.pdbx_description
1 polymer ?
#
loop_
_entity_poly.entity_id
_entity_poly.type
_entity_poly.pdbx_seq_one_letter_code
_entity_poly.pdbx_strand_id
1 'polypeptide(L)'
;MSYEEMLEMASTGSKVLHTRSVELAMKNNLILHVLSSVTKETGTFIVDEKELIEKEIVSGVSYSKNEAKVTISGILDKPGISAKIFSLMTENNINVDMIVQNISQDGISANITFTISQKDFDLTKSVIEQNHNSLKYKLSLIHI
;
A
#
# COMPACT_ATOMS: atom_id res chain seq x y z
N MET A 1 -3.00 22.04 0.83
CA MET A 1 -3.11 20.58 0.94
C MET A 1 -4.18 20.23 1.94
N SER A 2 -5.07 19.26 1.65
CA SER A 2 -6.09 18.83 2.60
C SER A 2 -5.54 17.87 3.66
N TYR A 3 -6.29 17.63 4.74
CA TYR A 3 -5.93 16.61 5.73
C TYR A 3 -5.91 15.22 5.10
N GLU A 4 -6.86 14.91 4.21
CA GLU A 4 -6.97 13.63 3.52
C GLU A 4 -5.75 13.37 2.64
N GLU A 5 -5.34 14.36 1.84
CA GLU A 5 -4.13 14.28 1.01
C GLU A 5 -2.87 14.05 1.85
N MET A 6 -2.76 14.74 2.99
CA MET A 6 -1.63 14.56 3.89
C MET A 6 -1.65 13.20 4.61
N LEU A 7 -2.83 12.69 4.97
CA LEU A 7 -2.99 11.34 5.53
C LEU A 7 -2.56 10.27 4.54
N GLU A 8 -2.98 10.40 3.29
CA GLU A 8 -2.56 9.51 2.20
C GLU A 8 -1.03 9.50 2.06
N MET A 9 -0.41 10.67 1.96
CA MET A 9 1.04 10.80 1.87
C MET A 9 1.76 10.23 3.09
N ALA A 10 1.26 10.48 4.30
CA ALA A 10 1.88 10.01 5.54
C ALA A 10 1.77 8.47 5.67
N SER A 11 0.68 7.87 5.19
CA SER A 11 0.49 6.42 5.21
C SER A 11 1.33 5.68 4.17
N THR A 12 1.58 6.32 3.02
CA THR A 12 2.26 5.71 1.87
C THR A 12 3.78 5.99 1.79
N GLY A 13 4.39 6.45 2.89
CA GLY A 13 5.84 6.53 3.00
C GLY A 13 6.45 7.94 3.10
N SER A 14 5.65 9.01 3.01
CA SER A 14 6.13 10.35 3.34
C SER A 14 6.40 10.45 4.85
N LYS A 15 7.65 10.65 5.23
CA LYS A 15 8.09 10.74 6.63
C LYS A 15 8.03 12.17 7.19
N VAL A 16 7.21 13.04 6.61
CA VAL A 16 7.11 14.45 7.02
C VAL A 16 6.28 14.59 8.29
N LEU A 17 5.09 13.98 8.30
CA LEU A 17 4.20 13.95 9.47
C LEU A 17 3.81 12.52 9.79
N HIS A 18 3.52 12.28 11.07
CA HIS A 18 2.95 11.01 11.51
C HIS A 18 1.44 11.01 11.29
N THR A 19 0.87 9.93 10.74
CA THR A 19 -0.58 9.78 10.46
C THR A 19 -1.46 10.19 11.64
N ARG A 20 -1.15 9.70 12.85
CA ARG A 20 -1.93 10.06 14.07
C ARG A 20 -1.92 11.55 14.37
N SER A 21 -0.87 12.27 14.04
CA SER A 21 -0.81 13.72 14.26
C SER A 21 -1.73 14.45 13.31
N VAL A 22 -1.81 14.01 12.06
CA VAL A 22 -2.71 14.57 11.05
C VAL A 22 -4.17 14.24 11.39
N GLU A 23 -4.47 12.99 11.77
CA GLU A 23 -5.80 12.57 12.22
C GLU A 23 -6.29 13.40 13.42
N LEU A 24 -5.42 13.65 14.41
CA LEU A 24 -5.76 14.44 15.59
C LEU A 24 -6.02 15.89 15.22
N ALA A 25 -5.23 16.48 14.34
CA ALA A 25 -5.42 17.83 13.84
C ALA A 25 -6.74 17.96 13.07
N MET A 26 -7.01 17.03 12.16
CA MET A 26 -8.26 16.96 11.40
C MET A 26 -9.48 16.88 12.34
N LYS A 27 -9.44 15.98 13.33
CA LYS A 27 -10.54 15.80 14.31
C LYS A 27 -10.82 17.05 15.14
N ASN A 28 -9.80 17.87 15.39
CA ASN A 28 -9.91 19.10 16.18
C ASN A 28 -9.93 20.37 15.33
N ASN A 29 -10.01 20.27 14.02
CA ASN A 29 -9.96 21.39 13.06
C ASN A 29 -8.76 22.33 13.30
N LEU A 30 -7.58 21.75 13.57
CA LEU A 30 -6.35 22.50 13.83
C LEU A 30 -5.54 22.63 12.55
N ILE A 31 -5.32 23.83 12.07
CA ILE A 31 -4.44 24.09 10.93
C ILE A 31 -3.01 23.64 11.29
N LEU A 32 -2.43 22.78 10.46
CA LEU A 32 -1.02 22.42 10.57
C LEU A 32 -0.20 23.25 9.58
N HIS A 33 0.93 23.76 10.03
CA HIS A 33 1.86 24.48 9.19
C HIS A 33 3.22 23.77 9.20
N VAL A 34 3.58 23.16 8.08
CA VAL A 34 4.83 22.41 7.90
C VAL A 34 5.86 23.32 7.28
N LEU A 35 6.95 23.54 7.99
CA LEU A 35 8.02 24.45 7.61
C LEU A 35 9.37 23.71 7.54
N SER A 36 10.28 24.20 6.69
CA SER A 36 11.68 23.79 6.73
C SER A 36 12.37 24.40 7.96
N SER A 37 13.16 23.61 8.67
CA SER A 37 14.01 24.10 9.76
C SER A 37 15.25 24.85 9.26
N VAL A 38 15.54 24.78 7.96
CA VAL A 38 16.76 25.32 7.34
C VAL A 38 16.47 26.55 6.47
N THR A 39 15.37 26.50 5.70
CA THR A 39 15.01 27.59 4.80
C THR A 39 13.90 28.46 5.39
N LYS A 40 13.76 29.69 4.92
CA LYS A 40 12.68 30.63 5.31
C LYS A 40 11.51 30.62 4.32
N GLU A 41 11.30 29.52 3.62
CA GLU A 41 10.19 29.38 2.67
C GLU A 41 8.86 29.29 3.41
N THR A 42 7.78 29.63 2.71
CA THR A 42 6.42 29.69 3.27
C THR A 42 5.91 28.34 3.80
N GLY A 43 6.48 27.23 3.32
CA GLY A 43 6.06 25.88 3.73
C GLY A 43 4.68 25.49 3.22
N THR A 44 4.07 24.49 3.86
CA THR A 44 2.78 23.94 3.45
C THR A 44 1.78 24.01 4.60
N PHE A 45 0.61 24.60 4.32
CA PHE A 45 -0.54 24.55 5.23
C PHE A 45 -1.39 23.31 4.94
N ILE A 46 -1.81 22.62 6.00
CA ILE A 46 -2.73 21.49 5.95
C ILE A 46 -4.00 21.95 6.63
N VAL A 47 -5.11 21.91 5.89
CA VAL A 47 -6.40 22.50 6.23
C VAL A 47 -7.54 21.59 5.80
N ASP A 48 -8.76 21.91 6.20
CA ASP A 48 -9.96 21.25 5.66
C ASP A 48 -10.06 21.47 4.14
N GLU A 49 -10.53 20.47 3.39
CA GLU A 49 -10.70 20.52 1.94
C GLU A 49 -11.56 21.72 1.50
N LYS A 50 -12.52 22.15 2.34
CA LYS A 50 -13.40 23.28 2.09
C LYS A 50 -12.68 24.63 2.11
N GLU A 51 -11.52 24.72 2.74
CA GLU A 51 -10.71 25.93 2.82
C GLU A 51 -9.75 26.08 1.62
N LEU A 52 -9.66 25.05 0.77
CA LEU A 52 -8.83 25.09 -0.43
C LEU A 52 -9.55 25.87 -1.54
N ILE A 53 -8.97 27.00 -1.94
CA ILE A 53 -9.51 27.89 -2.99
C ILE A 53 -9.33 27.25 -4.37
N GLU A 54 -8.22 26.54 -4.58
CA GLU A 54 -7.90 25.83 -5.82
C GLU A 54 -7.47 24.39 -5.50
N LYS A 55 -7.97 23.43 -6.30
CA LYS A 55 -7.54 22.03 -6.22
C LYS A 55 -6.52 21.76 -7.33
N GLU A 56 -5.31 21.45 -6.93
CA GLU A 56 -4.32 20.91 -7.85
C GLU A 56 -4.70 19.49 -8.23
N ILE A 57 -4.45 19.11 -9.49
CA ILE A 57 -4.71 17.73 -9.97
C ILE A 57 -3.79 16.72 -9.27
N VAL A 58 -2.57 17.15 -8.91
CA VAL A 58 -1.58 16.35 -8.17
C VAL A 58 -0.99 17.21 -7.07
N SER A 59 -1.36 16.93 -5.82
CA SER A 59 -0.90 17.70 -4.64
C SER A 59 0.44 17.21 -4.10
N GLY A 60 0.83 15.98 -4.40
CA GLY A 60 2.09 15.40 -3.95
C GLY A 60 2.32 13.99 -4.49
N VAL A 61 3.55 13.52 -4.33
CA VAL A 61 3.95 12.15 -4.67
C VAL A 61 4.71 11.56 -3.51
N SER A 62 4.28 10.41 -3.01
CA SER A 62 4.99 9.62 -2.01
C SER A 62 5.34 8.25 -2.57
N TYR A 63 6.42 7.65 -2.06
CA TYR A 63 6.84 6.32 -2.48
C TYR A 63 7.52 5.58 -1.32
N SER A 64 7.41 4.26 -1.32
CA SER A 64 8.16 3.37 -0.44
C SER A 64 9.20 2.60 -1.25
N LYS A 65 10.42 2.46 -0.68
CA LYS A 65 11.53 1.72 -1.32
C LYS A 65 11.70 0.30 -0.77
N ASN A 66 11.00 -0.02 0.33
CA ASN A 66 11.23 -1.26 1.08
C ASN A 66 10.12 -2.29 0.85
N GLU A 67 9.46 -2.21 -0.28
CA GLU A 67 8.37 -3.11 -0.65
C GLU A 67 8.75 -3.98 -1.84
N ALA A 68 8.22 -5.19 -1.85
CA ALA A 68 8.27 -6.10 -2.98
C ALA A 68 6.84 -6.46 -3.41
N LYS A 69 6.63 -6.48 -4.71
CA LYS A 69 5.36 -6.87 -5.32
C LYS A 69 5.38 -8.34 -5.66
N VAL A 70 4.40 -9.08 -5.19
CA VAL A 70 4.18 -10.49 -5.50
C VAL A 70 2.91 -10.62 -6.33
N THR A 71 3.02 -11.29 -7.47
CA THR A 71 1.86 -11.60 -8.31
C THR A 71 1.76 -13.10 -8.51
N ILE A 72 0.62 -13.68 -8.15
CA ILE A 72 0.28 -15.07 -8.37
C ILE A 72 -0.76 -15.09 -9.49
N SER A 73 -0.40 -15.63 -10.64
CA SER A 73 -1.23 -15.62 -11.84
C SER A 73 -1.81 -16.98 -12.16
N GLY A 74 -2.96 -17.00 -12.82
CA GLY A 74 -3.59 -18.23 -13.29
C GLY A 74 -4.16 -19.12 -12.18
N ILE A 75 -4.58 -18.53 -11.09
CA ILE A 75 -5.27 -19.22 -10.00
C ILE A 75 -6.71 -19.45 -10.43
N LEU A 76 -7.24 -20.64 -10.21
CA LEU A 76 -8.68 -20.90 -10.40
C LEU A 76 -9.48 -20.00 -9.45
N ASP A 77 -10.38 -19.20 -10.01
CA ASP A 77 -11.25 -18.33 -9.21
C ASP A 77 -12.32 -19.15 -8.50
N LYS A 78 -11.99 -19.57 -7.28
CA LYS A 78 -12.88 -20.35 -6.39
C LYS A 78 -12.96 -19.71 -5.02
N PRO A 79 -14.14 -19.72 -4.39
CA PRO A 79 -14.28 -19.26 -3.02
C PRO A 79 -13.25 -19.93 -2.08
N GLY A 80 -12.59 -19.11 -1.26
CA GLY A 80 -11.59 -19.57 -0.27
C GLY A 80 -10.16 -19.67 -0.76
N ILE A 81 -9.84 -19.46 -2.04
CA ILE A 81 -8.47 -19.54 -2.54
C ILE A 81 -7.60 -18.40 -1.99
N SER A 82 -8.12 -17.19 -1.94
CA SER A 82 -7.44 -16.02 -1.37
C SER A 82 -7.19 -16.24 0.13
N ALA A 83 -8.18 -16.75 0.86
CA ALA A 83 -8.02 -17.09 2.27
C ALA A 83 -6.87 -18.11 2.48
N LYS A 84 -6.77 -19.12 1.63
CA LYS A 84 -5.70 -20.12 1.71
C LYS A 84 -4.32 -19.50 1.48
N ILE A 85 -4.19 -18.61 0.50
CA ILE A 85 -2.93 -17.91 0.21
C ILE A 85 -2.51 -17.04 1.40
N PHE A 86 -3.43 -16.22 1.91
CA PHE A 86 -3.10 -15.30 3.00
C PHE A 86 -2.95 -16.00 4.36
N SER A 87 -3.59 -17.17 4.57
CA SER A 87 -3.29 -18.01 5.74
C SER A 87 -1.84 -18.48 5.75
N LEU A 88 -1.29 -18.87 4.59
CA LEU A 88 0.13 -19.23 4.48
C LEU A 88 1.05 -18.06 4.83
N MET A 89 0.69 -16.83 4.43
CA MET A 89 1.46 -15.63 4.80
C MET A 89 1.41 -15.40 6.32
N THR A 90 0.22 -15.51 6.91
CA THR A 90 0.02 -15.34 8.36
C THR A 90 0.78 -16.39 9.17
N GLU A 91 0.73 -17.66 8.79
CA GLU A 91 1.44 -18.78 9.45
C GLU A 91 2.97 -18.58 9.46
N ASN A 92 3.49 -17.86 8.46
CA ASN A 92 4.91 -17.54 8.35
C ASN A 92 5.26 -16.12 8.84
N ASN A 93 4.34 -15.42 9.50
CA ASN A 93 4.49 -14.04 9.99
C ASN A 93 4.88 -13.05 8.89
N ILE A 94 4.41 -13.26 7.67
CA ILE A 94 4.60 -12.35 6.54
C ILE A 94 3.46 -11.35 6.55
N ASN A 95 3.79 -10.07 6.73
CA ASN A 95 2.80 -9.00 6.65
C ASN A 95 2.52 -8.64 5.20
N VAL A 96 1.24 -8.64 4.83
CA VAL A 96 0.76 -8.27 3.50
C VAL A 96 0.07 -6.91 3.61
N ASP A 97 0.40 -6.01 2.69
CA ASP A 97 -0.20 -4.68 2.68
C ASP A 97 -1.26 -4.57 1.57
N MET A 98 -0.92 -3.98 0.43
CA MET A 98 -1.89 -3.80 -0.66
C MET A 98 -2.24 -5.15 -1.30
N ILE A 99 -3.54 -5.41 -1.49
CA ILE A 99 -4.04 -6.60 -2.18
C ILE A 99 -4.91 -6.16 -3.35
N VAL A 100 -4.57 -6.64 -4.55
CA VAL A 100 -5.35 -6.42 -5.77
C VAL A 100 -5.67 -7.76 -6.42
N GLN A 101 -6.94 -8.03 -6.66
CA GLN A 101 -7.38 -9.21 -7.38
C GLN A 101 -8.02 -8.80 -8.71
N ASN A 102 -7.55 -9.39 -9.79
CA ASN A 102 -8.10 -9.19 -11.13
C ASN A 102 -8.53 -10.54 -11.71
N ILE A 103 -9.73 -10.59 -12.27
CA ILE A 103 -10.19 -11.75 -13.02
C ILE A 103 -9.53 -11.70 -14.41
N SER A 104 -9.00 -12.82 -14.85
CA SER A 104 -8.39 -12.95 -16.17
C SER A 104 -9.43 -12.87 -17.27
N GLN A 105 -9.03 -12.57 -18.50
CA GLN A 105 -9.93 -12.43 -19.64
C GLN A 105 -10.73 -13.71 -19.98
N ASP A 106 -10.25 -14.87 -19.54
CA ASP A 106 -10.92 -16.15 -19.67
C ASP A 106 -12.15 -16.35 -18.76
N GLY A 107 -12.31 -15.43 -17.75
CA GLY A 107 -13.39 -15.52 -16.76
C GLY A 107 -13.32 -16.73 -15.81
N ILE A 108 -12.23 -17.51 -15.86
CA ILE A 108 -12.07 -18.76 -15.11
C ILE A 108 -10.92 -18.66 -14.13
N SER A 109 -9.88 -17.90 -14.47
CA SER A 109 -8.70 -17.69 -13.65
C SER A 109 -8.64 -16.27 -13.08
N ALA A 110 -7.96 -16.12 -11.98
CA ALA A 110 -7.69 -14.84 -11.33
C ALA A 110 -6.18 -14.63 -11.14
N ASN A 111 -5.80 -13.37 -11.08
CA ASN A 111 -4.48 -12.95 -10.66
C ASN A 111 -4.61 -12.22 -9.33
N ILE A 112 -3.83 -12.63 -8.33
CA ILE A 112 -3.74 -11.97 -7.04
C ILE A 112 -2.37 -11.31 -6.95
N THR A 113 -2.38 -10.00 -6.76
CA THR A 113 -1.18 -9.19 -6.55
C THR A 113 -1.23 -8.61 -5.15
N PHE A 114 -0.13 -8.69 -4.43
CA PHE A 114 -0.01 -8.06 -3.11
C PHE A 114 1.41 -7.55 -2.89
N THR A 115 1.55 -6.64 -1.93
CA THR A 115 2.85 -6.10 -1.51
C THR A 115 3.24 -6.67 -0.16
N ILE A 116 4.54 -6.86 0.03
CA ILE A 116 5.18 -7.33 1.24
C ILE A 116 6.42 -6.50 1.51
N SER A 117 6.96 -6.58 2.72
CA SER A 117 8.28 -6.00 2.99
C SER A 117 9.36 -6.72 2.16
N GLN A 118 10.29 -5.95 1.59
CA GLN A 118 11.38 -6.49 0.79
C GLN A 118 12.21 -7.56 1.53
N LYS A 119 12.37 -7.44 2.85
CA LYS A 119 13.07 -8.43 3.70
C LYS A 119 12.39 -9.80 3.71
N ASP A 120 11.08 -9.85 3.49
CA ASP A 120 10.27 -11.07 3.53
C ASP A 120 10.14 -11.73 2.14
N PHE A 121 10.81 -11.17 1.12
CA PHE A 121 10.68 -11.61 -0.26
C PHE A 121 11.10 -13.08 -0.48
N ASP A 122 12.29 -13.44 -0.03
CA ASP A 122 12.82 -14.81 -0.22
C ASP A 122 12.02 -15.84 0.56
N LEU A 123 11.59 -15.48 1.77
CA LEU A 123 10.70 -16.32 2.57
C LEU A 123 9.36 -16.53 1.87
N THR A 124 8.74 -15.45 1.38
CA THR A 124 7.47 -15.50 0.66
C THR A 124 7.58 -16.39 -0.57
N LYS A 125 8.65 -16.24 -1.34
CA LYS A 125 8.92 -17.07 -2.51
C LYS A 125 8.97 -18.55 -2.13
N SER A 126 9.76 -18.90 -1.13
CA SER A 126 9.89 -20.28 -0.64
C SER A 126 8.56 -20.86 -0.17
N VAL A 127 7.79 -20.11 0.60
CA VAL A 127 6.47 -20.53 1.12
C VAL A 127 5.50 -20.82 -0.02
N ILE A 128 5.46 -19.94 -1.02
CA ILE A 128 4.56 -20.10 -2.16
C ILE A 128 5.01 -21.29 -3.02
N GLU A 129 6.30 -21.45 -3.31
CA GLU A 129 6.83 -22.55 -4.11
C GLU A 129 6.59 -23.92 -3.46
N GLN A 130 6.77 -24.05 -2.15
CA GLN A 130 6.48 -25.28 -1.39
C GLN A 130 5.00 -25.68 -1.48
N ASN A 131 4.11 -24.73 -1.63
CA ASN A 131 2.67 -24.94 -1.72
C ASN A 131 2.13 -24.99 -3.16
N HIS A 132 3.01 -25.00 -4.16
CA HIS A 132 2.64 -24.97 -5.59
C HIS A 132 1.61 -26.03 -5.98
N ASN A 133 1.79 -27.28 -5.54
CA ASN A 133 0.89 -28.40 -5.86
C ASN A 133 -0.54 -28.19 -5.34
N SER A 134 -0.70 -27.46 -4.25
CA SER A 134 -2.00 -27.19 -3.63
C SER A 134 -2.73 -26.00 -4.22
N LEU A 135 -2.01 -25.09 -4.87
CA LEU A 135 -2.54 -23.82 -5.38
C LEU A 135 -2.68 -23.81 -6.91
N LYS A 136 -1.94 -24.65 -7.66
CA LYS A 136 -1.96 -24.77 -9.14
C LYS A 136 -1.95 -23.41 -9.84
N TYR A 137 -0.83 -22.71 -9.80
CA TYR A 137 -0.70 -21.34 -10.32
C TYR A 137 0.57 -21.13 -11.13
N LYS A 138 0.67 -19.96 -11.79
CA LYS A 138 1.92 -19.42 -12.34
C LYS A 138 2.40 -18.30 -11.43
N LEU A 139 3.62 -18.40 -10.89
CA LEU A 139 4.19 -17.36 -10.03
C LEU A 139 4.96 -16.34 -10.87
N SER A 140 4.71 -15.06 -10.59
CA SER A 140 5.54 -13.96 -11.05
C SER A 140 5.89 -13.08 -9.86
N LEU A 141 7.18 -13.00 -9.53
CA LEU A 141 7.71 -12.15 -8.45
C LEU A 141 8.41 -10.96 -9.08
N ILE A 142 8.05 -9.75 -8.67
CA ILE A 142 8.65 -8.53 -9.17
C ILE A 142 9.14 -7.73 -7.97
N HIS A 143 10.44 -7.46 -7.93
CA HIS A 143 11.00 -6.44 -7.05
C HIS A 143 10.62 -5.04 -7.56
N ILE A 144 10.25 -4.18 -6.66
CA ILE A 144 10.10 -2.75 -6.91
C ILE A 144 11.23 -2.01 -6.19
#